data_1a868936e370a51b4242ecfdf8a34d51
#
_entry.id   1a868936e370a51b4242ecfdf8a34d51
#
_cell.length_a   1.000
_cell.length_b   1.000
_cell.length_c   1.000
_cell.angle_alpha   90.00
_cell.angle_beta   90.00
_cell.angle_gamma   90.00
#
_symmetry.space_group_name_H-M   'P 1'
#
loop_
_entity.id
_entity.type
_entity.pdbx_description
1 polymer ?
#
loop_
_entity_poly.entity_id
_entity_poly.type
_entity_poly.pdbx_seq_one_letter_code
_entity_poly.pdbx_strand_id
1 'polypeptide(L)'
;YFGLQVYNANGNSDTDKPLGNHGGRVVFGIQDMTTSARSKLETMINTEIIPSGSTPLCESLYEAAQYFGGKAVHWGNKDTDRESNYGRGYKHLKDSPKYDSSIISGSNYDAPYKGCSDEVFVILITDGLPTNDTAANPLIKSLTGLTTISGNHLTELARYMHTKDLNDNLSGDQISTLFMFLKIKSRQQN
;
A
#
# COMPACT_ATOMS: atom_id res chain seq x y z
N TYR A 1 -14.83 -8.13 7.19
CA TYR A 1 -14.33 -7.07 6.31
C TYR A 1 -12.97 -7.46 5.76
N PHE A 2 -12.70 -7.11 4.50
CA PHE A 2 -11.41 -7.36 3.85
C PHE A 2 -11.14 -6.27 2.82
N GLY A 3 -9.87 -5.90 2.65
CA GLY A 3 -9.38 -5.01 1.60
C GLY A 3 -8.10 -5.56 1.00
N LEU A 4 -7.71 -5.09 -0.17
CA LEU A 4 -6.49 -5.48 -0.84
C LEU A 4 -5.74 -4.25 -1.35
N GLN A 5 -4.49 -4.16 -0.97
CA GLN A 5 -3.54 -3.20 -1.49
C GLN A 5 -2.41 -3.94 -2.23
N VAL A 6 -1.97 -3.39 -3.33
CA VAL A 6 -0.84 -3.90 -4.10
C VAL A 6 0.23 -2.84 -4.27
N TYR A 7 1.47 -3.26 -4.47
CA TYR A 7 2.56 -2.33 -4.81
C TYR A 7 2.29 -1.66 -6.15
N ASN A 8 2.70 -0.41 -6.27
CA ASN A 8 2.68 0.26 -7.56
C ASN A 8 3.78 -0.33 -8.42
N ALA A 9 3.40 -0.77 -9.60
CA ALA A 9 4.30 -1.36 -10.59
C ALA A 9 4.57 -0.40 -11.74
N ASN A 10 4.29 0.88 -11.53
CA ASN A 10 4.34 1.88 -12.57
C ASN A 10 5.77 2.36 -12.72
N GLY A 11 6.34 2.08 -13.80
CA GLY A 11 7.43 2.86 -14.17
C GLY A 11 8.77 2.23 -14.12
N ASN A 12 9.58 2.92 -14.77
CA ASN A 12 10.97 2.73 -14.99
C ASN A 12 11.73 3.04 -13.70
N SER A 13 12.81 2.36 -13.50
CA SER A 13 13.91 2.83 -12.67
C SER A 13 14.49 4.17 -13.17
N ASP A 14 13.85 4.74 -14.18
CA ASP A 14 14.30 5.97 -14.81
C ASP A 14 13.93 7.16 -13.92
N THR A 15 14.92 7.97 -13.65
CA THR A 15 14.86 9.19 -12.82
C THR A 15 13.85 10.22 -13.31
N ASP A 16 13.32 10.06 -14.51
CA ASP A 16 12.39 10.99 -15.15
C ASP A 16 10.92 10.82 -14.70
N LYS A 17 10.62 9.74 -13.94
CA LYS A 17 9.29 9.52 -13.36
C LYS A 17 9.39 9.14 -11.89
N PRO A 18 9.59 10.10 -11.01
CA PRO A 18 9.93 9.86 -9.60
C PRO A 18 8.86 9.14 -8.77
N LEU A 19 7.68 8.92 -9.30
CA LEU A 19 6.58 8.24 -8.59
C LEU A 19 6.27 6.83 -9.11
N GLY A 20 6.92 6.38 -10.17
CA GLY A 20 6.53 5.18 -10.91
C GLY A 20 6.67 3.86 -10.16
N ASN A 21 7.64 3.75 -9.26
CA ASN A 21 7.92 2.52 -8.49
C ASN A 21 7.70 2.71 -6.99
N HIS A 22 7.02 3.77 -6.59
CA HIS A 22 6.82 4.13 -5.20
C HIS A 22 5.41 3.79 -4.72
N GLY A 23 5.32 3.41 -3.45
CA GLY A 23 4.08 3.21 -2.74
C GLY A 23 3.25 2.02 -3.21
N GLY A 24 2.02 2.05 -2.77
CA GLY A 24 0.99 1.07 -3.12
C GLY A 24 -0.33 1.75 -3.43
N ARG A 25 -1.26 0.98 -3.96
CA ARG A 25 -2.63 1.42 -4.19
C ARG A 25 -3.62 0.40 -3.65
N VAL A 26 -4.67 0.86 -3.03
CA VAL A 26 -5.79 0.01 -2.64
C VAL A 26 -6.59 -0.31 -3.90
N VAL A 27 -6.62 -1.58 -4.28
CA VAL A 27 -7.35 -2.06 -5.47
C VAL A 27 -8.71 -2.64 -5.11
N PHE A 28 -8.93 -2.90 -3.84
CA PHE A 28 -10.19 -3.36 -3.29
C PHE A 28 -10.34 -2.76 -1.88
N GLY A 29 -11.23 -1.79 -1.74
CA GLY A 29 -11.47 -1.13 -0.47
C GLY A 29 -12.00 -2.08 0.59
N ILE A 30 -11.73 -1.79 1.86
CA ILE A 30 -12.22 -2.60 2.98
C ILE A 30 -13.75 -2.60 2.99
N GLN A 31 -14.34 -3.77 2.84
CA GLN A 31 -15.77 -3.95 2.75
C GLN A 31 -16.22 -5.33 3.24
N ASP A 32 -17.52 -5.51 3.39
CA ASP A 32 -18.12 -6.80 3.70
C ASP A 32 -17.84 -7.84 2.60
N MET A 33 -17.47 -9.05 3.03
CA MET A 33 -17.18 -10.16 2.13
C MET A 33 -18.47 -10.91 1.74
N THR A 34 -19.37 -10.20 1.05
CA THR A 34 -20.53 -10.82 0.39
C THR A 34 -20.06 -11.80 -0.69
N THR A 35 -20.96 -12.66 -1.19
CA THR A 35 -20.62 -13.58 -2.28
C THR A 35 -20.08 -12.86 -3.51
N SER A 36 -20.67 -11.73 -3.87
CA SER A 36 -20.21 -10.90 -5.00
C SER A 36 -18.82 -10.31 -4.74
N ALA A 37 -18.57 -9.76 -3.55
CA ALA A 37 -17.29 -9.21 -3.16
C ALA A 37 -16.17 -10.26 -3.19
N ARG A 38 -16.46 -11.49 -2.71
CA ARG A 38 -15.53 -12.63 -2.77
C ARG A 38 -15.18 -12.99 -4.20
N SER A 39 -16.18 -13.16 -5.07
CA SER A 39 -15.95 -13.52 -6.48
C SER A 39 -15.13 -12.46 -7.20
N LYS A 40 -15.39 -11.17 -6.94
CA LYS A 40 -14.60 -10.07 -7.49
C LYS A 40 -13.15 -10.14 -7.01
N LEU A 41 -12.92 -10.34 -5.72
CA LEU A 41 -11.59 -10.43 -5.13
C LEU A 41 -10.82 -11.65 -5.66
N GLU A 42 -11.46 -12.82 -5.75
CA GLU A 42 -10.87 -14.03 -6.31
C GLU A 42 -10.48 -13.85 -7.77
N THR A 43 -11.34 -13.25 -8.58
CA THR A 43 -11.01 -12.90 -9.99
C THR A 43 -9.79 -11.97 -10.04
N MET A 44 -9.78 -10.92 -9.25
CA MET A 44 -8.69 -9.96 -9.20
C MET A 44 -7.36 -10.63 -8.84
N ILE A 45 -7.34 -11.47 -7.79
CA ILE A 45 -6.12 -12.15 -7.34
C ILE A 45 -5.63 -13.16 -8.38
N ASN A 46 -6.53 -13.91 -8.99
CA ASN A 46 -6.17 -15.02 -9.86
C ASN A 46 -5.83 -14.58 -11.29
N THR A 47 -6.38 -13.46 -11.76
CA THR A 47 -6.30 -13.10 -13.18
C THR A 47 -5.80 -11.70 -13.48
N GLU A 48 -5.91 -10.76 -12.52
CA GLU A 48 -5.64 -9.35 -12.82
C GLU A 48 -4.34 -8.84 -12.17
N ILE A 49 -3.97 -9.38 -10.98
CA ILE A 49 -2.76 -8.96 -10.30
C ILE A 49 -1.53 -9.55 -10.99
N ILE A 50 -0.67 -8.69 -11.46
CA ILE A 50 0.55 -9.06 -12.17
C ILE A 50 1.75 -8.75 -11.28
N PRO A 51 2.55 -9.76 -10.92
CA PRO A 51 3.75 -9.56 -10.11
C PRO A 51 4.83 -8.85 -10.94
N SER A 52 5.03 -7.57 -10.67
CA SER A 52 6.05 -6.77 -11.35
C SER A 52 6.40 -5.53 -10.53
N GLY A 53 7.60 -5.00 -10.72
CA GLY A 53 8.04 -3.75 -10.12
C GLY A 53 9.01 -3.92 -8.95
N SER A 54 9.16 -2.85 -8.18
CA SER A 54 9.97 -2.79 -6.96
C SER A 54 9.20 -3.34 -5.75
N THR A 55 9.87 -3.33 -4.59
CA THR A 55 9.27 -3.77 -3.32
C THR A 55 9.21 -2.59 -2.34
N PRO A 56 8.35 -1.58 -2.56
CA PRO A 56 8.24 -0.38 -1.73
C PRO A 56 7.40 -0.65 -0.47
N LEU A 57 7.92 -1.44 0.47
CA LEU A 57 7.20 -1.88 1.66
C LEU A 57 6.78 -0.72 2.55
N CYS A 58 7.74 0.14 2.88
CA CYS A 58 7.56 1.28 3.77
C CYS A 58 6.56 2.30 3.18
N GLU A 59 6.71 2.57 1.91
CA GLU A 59 5.86 3.51 1.18
C GLU A 59 4.43 2.98 1.04
N SER A 60 4.29 1.66 0.82
CA SER A 60 2.97 1.01 0.76
C SER A 60 2.29 1.00 2.12
N LEU A 61 3.03 0.74 3.20
CA LEU A 61 2.48 0.83 4.55
C LEU A 61 2.09 2.27 4.91
N TYR A 62 2.86 3.26 4.44
CA TYR A 62 2.49 4.66 4.62
C TYR A 62 1.17 4.99 3.93
N GLU A 63 0.98 4.50 2.70
CA GLU A 63 -0.29 4.69 1.99
C GLU A 63 -1.47 4.01 2.72
N ALA A 64 -1.26 2.82 3.30
CA ALA A 64 -2.26 2.18 4.13
C ALA A 64 -2.59 3.02 5.39
N ALA A 65 -1.60 3.62 6.03
CA ALA A 65 -1.83 4.53 7.15
C ALA A 65 -2.65 5.76 6.75
N GLN A 66 -2.40 6.31 5.55
CA GLN A 66 -3.21 7.40 5.01
C GLN A 66 -4.67 6.98 4.77
N TYR A 67 -4.88 5.77 4.24
CA TYR A 67 -6.22 5.21 4.05
C TYR A 67 -6.94 5.03 5.38
N PHE A 68 -6.30 4.45 6.37
CA PHE A 68 -6.90 4.26 7.69
C PHE A 68 -7.22 5.59 8.37
N GLY A 69 -6.35 6.58 8.20
CA GLY A 69 -6.53 7.91 8.77
C GLY A 69 -7.52 8.81 8.03
N GLY A 70 -8.05 8.41 6.88
CA GLY A 70 -8.85 9.31 6.04
C GLY A 70 -8.05 10.52 5.56
N LYS A 71 -6.73 10.35 5.42
CA LYS A 71 -5.80 11.43 5.06
C LYS A 71 -5.60 11.52 3.54
N ALA A 72 -4.74 12.43 3.12
CA ALA A 72 -4.48 12.66 1.69
C ALA A 72 -3.87 11.45 0.99
N VAL A 73 -4.34 11.17 -0.22
CA VAL A 73 -3.76 10.15 -1.11
C VAL A 73 -2.38 10.63 -1.58
N HIS A 74 -1.35 9.83 -1.37
CA HIS A 74 0.01 10.21 -1.76
C HIS A 74 0.45 9.51 -3.05
N TRP A 75 0.51 8.17 -3.07
CA TRP A 75 0.83 7.36 -4.25
C TRP A 75 -0.34 6.53 -4.76
N GLY A 76 -1.38 6.36 -3.95
CA GLY A 76 -2.45 5.42 -4.18
C GLY A 76 -3.33 5.68 -5.41
N ASN A 77 -3.23 6.86 -6.02
CA ASN A 77 -3.94 7.24 -7.24
C ASN A 77 -3.01 7.56 -8.43
N LYS A 78 -1.74 7.19 -8.34
CA LYS A 78 -0.70 7.49 -9.34
C LYS A 78 -0.47 6.34 -10.33
N ASP A 79 -1.45 5.49 -10.55
CA ASP A 79 -1.38 4.35 -11.45
C ASP A 79 -1.65 4.69 -12.93
N THR A 80 -1.79 5.97 -13.25
CA THR A 80 -2.10 6.44 -14.61
C THR A 80 -0.98 6.21 -15.62
N ASP A 81 0.25 6.05 -15.16
CA ASP A 81 1.43 5.87 -16.01
C ASP A 81 1.70 4.42 -16.42
N ARG A 82 0.74 3.51 -16.19
CA ARG A 82 0.88 2.10 -16.56
C ARG A 82 1.01 1.84 -18.06
N GLU A 83 0.65 2.81 -18.86
CA GLU A 83 0.67 2.71 -20.32
C GLU A 83 1.99 3.14 -20.97
N SER A 84 2.89 3.77 -20.23
CA SER A 84 4.10 4.29 -20.84
C SER A 84 5.10 3.19 -21.15
N ASN A 85 5.16 2.87 -22.40
CA ASN A 85 6.27 2.33 -23.21
C ASN A 85 7.37 1.57 -22.47
N TYR A 86 7.05 0.42 -21.90
CA TYR A 86 8.06 -0.53 -21.50
C TYR A 86 8.33 -1.51 -22.61
N GLY A 87 9.50 -1.38 -23.19
CA GLY A 87 10.05 -2.39 -24.09
C GLY A 87 10.11 -3.74 -23.38
N ARG A 88 9.72 -4.78 -24.11
CA ARG A 88 9.85 -6.20 -23.76
C ARG A 88 9.32 -6.63 -22.37
N GLY A 89 8.08 -7.07 -22.34
CA GLY A 89 7.54 -7.90 -21.26
C GLY A 89 6.55 -7.25 -20.31
N TYR A 90 6.41 -5.93 -20.33
CA TYR A 90 5.50 -5.21 -19.39
C TYR A 90 4.12 -4.87 -20.00
N LYS A 91 3.77 -5.47 -21.11
CA LYS A 91 2.46 -5.27 -21.76
C LYS A 91 1.27 -5.56 -20.84
N HIS A 92 1.49 -6.35 -19.81
CA HIS A 92 0.43 -6.78 -18.91
C HIS A 92 0.16 -5.82 -17.73
N LEU A 93 1.04 -4.86 -17.47
CA LEU A 93 0.80 -3.92 -16.35
C LEU A 93 -0.43 -3.04 -16.55
N LYS A 94 -0.79 -2.74 -17.79
CA LYS A 94 -2.03 -2.00 -18.11
C LYS A 94 -3.29 -2.76 -17.68
N ASP A 95 -3.21 -4.09 -17.60
CA ASP A 95 -4.32 -4.97 -17.25
C ASP A 95 -4.40 -5.23 -15.74
N SER A 96 -3.38 -4.82 -14.97
CA SER A 96 -3.40 -4.90 -13.52
C SER A 96 -4.46 -3.96 -12.93
N PRO A 97 -5.10 -4.31 -11.81
CA PRO A 97 -6.20 -3.53 -11.25
C PRO A 97 -5.80 -2.08 -10.98
N LYS A 98 -6.67 -1.16 -11.36
CA LYS A 98 -6.56 0.24 -10.95
C LYS A 98 -6.85 0.39 -9.47
N TYR A 99 -6.50 1.54 -8.92
CA TYR A 99 -6.93 1.87 -7.57
C TYR A 99 -8.46 1.93 -7.47
N ASP A 100 -8.97 1.58 -6.31
CA ASP A 100 -10.40 1.67 -6.02
C ASP A 100 -10.79 3.14 -5.77
N SER A 101 -11.36 3.78 -6.78
CA SER A 101 -11.75 5.20 -6.66
C SER A 101 -12.94 5.42 -5.72
N SER A 102 -13.68 4.37 -5.34
CA SER A 102 -14.83 4.50 -4.45
C SER A 102 -14.47 4.82 -3.01
N ILE A 103 -13.18 4.63 -2.64
CA ILE A 103 -12.65 4.96 -1.31
C ILE A 103 -11.94 6.31 -1.27
N ILE A 104 -12.08 7.13 -2.31
CA ILE A 104 -11.42 8.44 -2.39
C ILE A 104 -12.49 9.52 -2.59
N SER A 105 -12.45 10.51 -1.71
CA SER A 105 -13.29 11.72 -1.79
C SER A 105 -12.39 12.93 -1.93
N GLY A 106 -12.46 13.59 -3.09
CA GLY A 106 -11.55 14.68 -3.42
C GLY A 106 -10.08 14.21 -3.47
N SER A 107 -9.25 14.73 -2.59
CA SER A 107 -7.84 14.36 -2.46
C SER A 107 -7.55 13.39 -1.32
N ASN A 108 -8.54 13.01 -0.54
CA ASN A 108 -8.39 12.21 0.66
C ASN A 108 -9.04 10.85 0.51
N TYR A 109 -8.58 9.90 1.30
CA TYR A 109 -9.26 8.63 1.48
C TYR A 109 -10.51 8.78 2.35
N ASP A 110 -11.52 7.99 2.06
CA ASP A 110 -12.60 7.69 2.99
C ASP A 110 -12.13 6.55 3.90
N ALA A 111 -11.94 6.87 5.19
CA ALA A 111 -11.44 5.90 6.15
C ALA A 111 -12.37 4.68 6.29
N PRO A 112 -11.82 3.46 6.41
CA PRO A 112 -12.64 2.25 6.44
C PRO A 112 -13.35 1.99 7.77
N TYR A 113 -13.00 2.74 8.82
CA TYR A 113 -13.58 2.59 10.15
C TYR A 113 -15.07 2.96 10.17
N LYS A 114 -15.87 2.17 10.89
CA LYS A 114 -17.32 2.36 10.98
C LYS A 114 -17.79 2.81 12.37
N GLY A 115 -16.92 2.76 13.36
CA GLY A 115 -17.26 3.10 14.74
C GLY A 115 -16.06 3.42 15.61
N CYS A 116 -16.34 3.58 16.90
CA CYS A 116 -15.32 3.83 17.91
C CYS A 116 -14.53 2.54 18.17
N SER A 117 -13.22 2.64 18.31
CA SER A 117 -12.33 1.53 18.70
C SER A 117 -12.26 0.37 17.71
N ASP A 118 -12.43 0.64 16.41
CA ASP A 118 -12.19 -0.35 15.39
C ASP A 118 -10.69 -0.64 15.25
N GLU A 119 -10.33 -1.92 15.24
CA GLU A 119 -8.97 -2.38 14.97
C GLU A 119 -8.86 -2.92 13.55
N VAL A 120 -7.81 -2.51 12.85
CA VAL A 120 -7.49 -3.00 11.51
C VAL A 120 -6.20 -3.81 11.55
N PHE A 121 -6.22 -4.99 10.95
CA PHE A 121 -5.06 -5.85 10.78
C PHE A 121 -4.47 -5.66 9.38
N VAL A 122 -3.19 -5.38 9.32
CA VAL A 122 -2.43 -5.32 8.07
C VAL A 122 -1.61 -6.60 7.94
N ILE A 123 -1.81 -7.32 6.83
CA ILE A 123 -1.00 -8.48 6.49
C ILE A 123 -0.14 -8.08 5.29
N LEU A 124 1.15 -7.91 5.52
CA LEU A 124 2.13 -7.56 4.49
C LEU A 124 2.83 -8.83 4.00
N ILE A 125 2.63 -9.15 2.72
CA ILE A 125 3.22 -10.32 2.07
C ILE A 125 4.25 -9.84 1.05
N THR A 126 5.48 -10.32 1.17
CA THR A 126 6.56 -9.96 0.25
C THR A 126 7.47 -11.16 -0.03
N ASP A 127 8.09 -11.19 -1.21
CA ASP A 127 9.03 -12.22 -1.63
C ASP A 127 10.49 -11.78 -1.58
N GLY A 128 10.76 -10.55 -1.13
CA GLY A 128 12.08 -9.98 -1.11
C GLY A 128 12.30 -8.88 -0.10
N LEU A 129 13.53 -8.39 -0.09
CA LEU A 129 13.91 -7.21 0.68
C LEU A 129 13.35 -5.95 0.03
N PRO A 130 13.12 -4.88 0.81
CA PRO A 130 12.66 -3.61 0.28
C PRO A 130 13.65 -3.05 -0.74
N THR A 131 13.10 -2.54 -1.84
CA THR A 131 13.87 -1.86 -2.89
C THR A 131 13.17 -0.55 -3.25
N ASN A 132 13.95 0.52 -3.44
CA ASN A 132 13.45 1.87 -3.68
C ASN A 132 12.42 2.31 -2.62
N ASP A 133 12.77 2.14 -1.34
CA ASP A 133 11.82 2.16 -0.22
C ASP A 133 12.14 3.24 0.82
N THR A 134 12.62 4.39 0.38
CA THR A 134 13.00 5.50 1.27
C THR A 134 12.25 6.80 1.02
N ALA A 135 11.41 6.86 0.00
CA ALA A 135 10.68 8.09 -0.34
C ALA A 135 9.63 8.46 0.71
N ALA A 136 9.13 7.50 1.49
CA ALA A 136 8.26 7.76 2.63
C ALA A 136 8.98 8.32 3.87
N ASN A 137 10.31 8.23 3.95
CA ASN A 137 11.06 8.61 5.15
C ASN A 137 10.79 10.03 5.65
N PRO A 138 10.80 11.07 4.80
CA PRO A 138 10.49 12.43 5.25
C PRO A 138 9.04 12.56 5.78
N LEU A 139 8.11 11.85 5.15
CA LEU A 139 6.69 11.85 5.51
C LEU A 139 6.47 11.17 6.85
N ILE A 140 7.13 10.03 7.07
CA ILE A 140 7.07 9.28 8.33
C ILE A 140 7.73 10.07 9.46
N LYS A 141 8.85 10.73 9.20
CA LYS A 141 9.45 11.63 10.19
C LYS A 141 8.50 12.74 10.60
N SER A 142 7.82 13.35 9.65
CA SER A 142 6.82 14.39 9.93
C SER A 142 5.65 13.83 10.74
N LEU A 143 5.17 12.63 10.39
CA LEU A 143 4.06 11.98 11.05
C LEU A 143 4.39 11.54 12.49
N THR A 144 5.60 11.01 12.71
CA THR A 144 6.01 10.40 13.97
C THR A 144 6.76 11.35 14.89
N GLY A 145 7.19 12.51 14.41
CA GLY A 145 8.03 13.47 15.15
C GLY A 145 9.48 13.00 15.39
N LEU A 146 9.92 11.93 14.72
CA LEU A 146 11.26 11.39 14.89
C LEU A 146 12.30 12.22 14.16
N THR A 147 13.44 12.47 14.82
CA THR A 147 14.48 13.37 14.27
C THR A 147 15.63 12.67 13.55
N THR A 148 15.96 11.45 13.96
CA THR A 148 17.10 10.70 13.40
C THR A 148 16.81 9.21 13.31
N ILE A 149 16.77 8.67 12.09
CA ILE A 149 16.72 7.24 11.82
C ILE A 149 17.54 6.97 10.55
N SER A 150 18.26 5.86 10.52
CA SER A 150 19.00 5.37 9.36
C SER A 150 18.20 4.24 8.66
N GLY A 151 18.25 4.16 7.36
CA GLY A 151 17.53 3.17 6.58
C GLY A 151 16.09 3.56 6.25
N ASN A 152 15.23 2.57 6.00
CA ASN A 152 13.80 2.82 5.85
C ASN A 152 13.11 2.89 7.22
N HIS A 153 11.96 3.52 7.27
CA HIS A 153 11.23 3.79 8.52
C HIS A 153 10.01 2.86 8.71
N LEU A 154 10.08 1.65 8.18
CA LEU A 154 8.98 0.69 8.23
C LEU A 154 8.58 0.34 9.69
N THR A 155 9.58 0.10 10.53
CA THR A 155 9.37 -0.25 11.95
C THR A 155 8.74 0.89 12.73
N GLU A 156 9.21 2.11 12.50
CA GLU A 156 8.72 3.31 13.15
C GLU A 156 7.26 3.60 12.76
N LEU A 157 6.96 3.43 11.47
CA LEU A 157 5.60 3.58 10.96
C LEU A 157 4.67 2.50 11.55
N ALA A 158 5.10 1.24 11.56
CA ALA A 158 4.32 0.15 12.14
C ALA A 158 4.03 0.40 13.63
N ARG A 159 5.04 0.86 14.38
CA ARG A 159 4.85 1.24 15.79
C ARG A 159 3.88 2.41 15.96
N TYR A 160 4.00 3.42 15.11
CA TYR A 160 3.08 4.56 15.12
C TYR A 160 1.64 4.10 14.90
N MET A 161 1.41 3.30 13.85
CA MET A 161 0.09 2.78 13.51
C MET A 161 -0.53 1.91 14.62
N HIS A 162 0.30 1.25 15.42
CA HIS A 162 -0.15 0.40 16.52
C HIS A 162 -0.42 1.19 17.81
N THR A 163 0.21 2.33 18.01
CA THR A 163 0.18 3.05 19.30
C THR A 163 -0.51 4.41 19.24
N LYS A 164 -0.88 4.85 18.05
CA LYS A 164 -1.49 6.16 17.85
C LYS A 164 -2.83 6.02 17.16
N ASP A 165 -3.75 6.87 17.53
CA ASP A 165 -4.98 7.04 16.81
C ASP A 165 -4.68 7.48 15.38
N LEU A 166 -5.21 6.74 14.41
CA LEU A 166 -4.99 7.00 12.99
C LEU A 166 -6.03 7.97 12.43
N ASN A 167 -7.18 8.12 13.08
CA ASN A 167 -8.29 8.92 12.60
C ASN A 167 -8.88 9.85 13.66
N ASP A 168 -8.30 11.01 13.82
CA ASP A 168 -8.72 12.04 14.78
C ASP A 168 -10.17 12.53 14.59
N ASN A 169 -10.85 12.13 13.51
CA ASN A 169 -12.26 12.52 13.25
C ASN A 169 -13.27 11.56 13.86
N LEU A 170 -12.81 10.43 14.40
CA LEU A 170 -13.66 9.44 15.06
C LEU A 170 -13.37 9.43 16.56
N SER A 171 -14.38 9.11 17.35
CA SER A 171 -14.19 8.91 18.79
C SER A 171 -13.57 7.54 19.06
N GLY A 172 -12.68 7.45 20.02
CA GLY A 172 -11.91 6.24 20.36
C GLY A 172 -10.64 6.10 19.52
N ASP A 173 -9.78 5.17 19.92
CA ASP A 173 -8.50 4.96 19.28
C ASP A 173 -8.65 3.99 18.09
N GLN A 174 -8.33 4.45 16.89
CA GLN A 174 -8.24 3.63 15.69
C GLN A 174 -6.77 3.26 15.45
N ILE A 175 -6.43 2.04 15.85
CA ILE A 175 -5.07 1.51 15.72
C ILE A 175 -4.99 0.38 14.69
N SER A 176 -3.80 0.05 14.26
CA SER A 176 -3.60 -1.11 13.41
C SER A 176 -2.43 -1.99 13.86
N THR A 177 -2.57 -3.28 13.66
CA THR A 177 -1.52 -4.27 13.94
C THR A 177 -0.97 -4.83 12.63
N LEU A 178 0.36 -4.75 12.46
CA LEU A 178 1.06 -5.25 11.28
C LEU A 178 1.60 -6.66 11.51
N PHE A 179 1.22 -7.57 10.61
CA PHE A 179 1.86 -8.88 10.45
C PHE A 179 2.64 -8.91 9.14
N MET A 180 3.91 -9.31 9.19
CA MET A 180 4.76 -9.40 8.00
C MET A 180 5.13 -10.86 7.72
N PHE A 181 4.90 -11.30 6.48
CA PHE A 181 5.33 -12.59 5.97
C PHE A 181 6.35 -12.40 4.85
N LEU A 182 7.57 -12.88 5.08
CA LEU A 182 8.67 -12.84 4.12
C LEU A 182 8.93 -14.24 3.58
N LYS A 183 8.80 -14.45 2.27
CA LYS A 183 9.23 -15.67 1.62
C LYS A 183 10.69 -15.53 1.16
N ILE A 184 11.61 -16.06 1.93
CA ILE A 184 13.02 -16.17 1.51
C ILE A 184 13.12 -17.33 0.52
N LYS A 185 13.47 -17.06 -0.74
CA LYS A 185 13.89 -18.11 -1.67
C LYS A 185 15.19 -18.71 -1.16
N SER A 186 15.18 -19.97 -0.75
CA SER A 186 16.43 -20.72 -0.59
C SER A 186 17.15 -20.74 -1.94
N ARG A 187 18.37 -20.22 -2.00
CA ARG A 187 19.24 -20.46 -3.17
C ARG A 187 19.39 -21.97 -3.31
N GLN A 188 18.82 -22.55 -4.34
CA GLN A 188 19.30 -23.86 -4.79
C GLN A 188 20.73 -23.61 -5.27
N GLN A 189 21.68 -24.15 -4.54
CA GLN A 189 23.06 -24.30 -5.01
C GLN A 189 23.01 -25.35 -6.13
N ASN A 190 23.18 -24.89 -7.36
CA ASN A 190 23.58 -25.76 -8.47
C ASN A 190 25.08 -25.85 -8.49
#